data_45547525748bc4e861baf0806ae49653
#
_entry.id   45547525748bc4e861baf0806ae49653
#
_cell.length_a   1.000
_cell.length_b   1.000
_cell.length_c   1.000
_cell.angle_alpha   90.00
_cell.angle_beta   90.00
_cell.angle_gamma   90.00
#
_symmetry.space_group_name_H-M   'P 1'
#
loop_
_entity.id
_entity.type
_entity.pdbx_description
1 polymer ?
#
loop_
_entity_poly.entity_id
_entity_poly.type
_entity_poly.pdbx_seq_one_letter_code
_entity_poly.pdbx_strand_id
1 'polypeptide(L)'
;GTFGEEAHISARLVKAYIAGFQTNSLGPHSVACMTKHFPGGGPQAEGLDPHFDFQKGQVYPGNHFDYHLIPFEAALEAGTAAIMPYYGVPVNQTDENVAMSFNKTIVTGLLRQKYGFDGVICTDWGLITDAIMMGAIWKARAWGVEHLSEPERVLKALEAGVDQFGGESCPEY
;
A
#
# COMPACT_ATOMS: atom_id res chain seq x y z
N GLY A 1 3.41 5.71 12.23
CA GLY A 1 4.81 5.78 12.46
C GLY A 1 5.63 5.77 11.19
N THR A 2 6.52 6.71 11.10
CA THR A 2 7.49 6.78 10.01
C THR A 2 8.90 6.84 10.60
N PHE A 3 9.91 6.52 9.79
CA PHE A 3 11.31 6.65 10.19
C PHE A 3 11.89 8.04 9.89
N GLY A 4 11.08 8.99 9.45
CA GLY A 4 11.46 10.36 9.13
C GLY A 4 11.20 10.75 7.70
N GLU A 5 11.59 11.98 7.34
CA GLU A 5 11.35 12.60 6.04
C GLU A 5 12.45 12.28 5.02
N GLU A 6 13.66 11.96 5.49
CA GLU A 6 14.80 11.71 4.63
C GLU A 6 14.81 10.23 4.21
N ALA A 7 14.73 9.99 2.89
CA ALA A 7 14.52 8.66 2.34
C ALA A 7 15.66 7.68 2.64
N HIS A 8 16.93 8.12 2.60
CA HIS A 8 18.07 7.25 2.85
C HIS A 8 18.22 6.88 4.34
N ILE A 9 17.85 7.78 5.25
CA ILE A 9 17.78 7.46 6.68
C ILE A 9 16.68 6.43 6.91
N SER A 10 15.49 6.67 6.36
CA SER A 10 14.35 5.74 6.43
C SER A 10 14.70 4.37 5.86
N ALA A 11 15.42 4.32 4.74
CA ALA A 11 15.90 3.08 4.12
C ALA A 11 16.81 2.27 5.05
N ARG A 12 17.79 2.92 5.70
CA ARG A 12 18.68 2.25 6.64
C ARG A 12 17.95 1.73 7.87
N LEU A 13 17.01 2.52 8.39
CA LEU A 13 16.25 2.15 9.59
C LEU A 13 15.26 1.02 9.31
N VAL A 14 14.51 1.05 8.21
CA VAL A 14 13.58 -0.03 7.86
C VAL A 14 14.31 -1.34 7.58
N LYS A 15 15.45 -1.28 6.91
CA LYS A 15 16.29 -2.47 6.66
C LYS A 15 16.75 -3.12 7.97
N ALA A 16 17.25 -2.32 8.91
CA ALA A 16 17.64 -2.81 10.24
C ALA A 16 16.45 -3.36 11.03
N TYR A 17 15.31 -2.71 10.94
CA TYR A 17 14.07 -3.13 11.61
C TYR A 17 13.59 -4.50 11.10
N ILE A 18 13.50 -4.69 9.79
CA ILE A 18 13.10 -5.96 9.18
C ILE A 18 14.08 -7.08 9.56
N ALA A 19 15.39 -6.83 9.46
CA ALA A 19 16.41 -7.80 9.86
C ALA A 19 16.30 -8.19 11.34
N GLY A 20 15.94 -7.26 12.22
CA GLY A 20 15.71 -7.52 13.64
C GLY A 20 14.53 -8.44 13.92
N PHE A 21 13.42 -8.27 13.21
CA PHE A 21 12.19 -9.07 13.39
C PHE A 21 12.20 -10.38 12.61
N GLN A 22 12.64 -10.35 11.35
CA GLN A 22 12.63 -11.53 10.47
C GLN A 22 13.86 -12.39 10.60
N THR A 23 14.93 -11.87 11.21
CA THR A 23 16.28 -12.50 11.18
C THR A 23 16.83 -12.58 9.75
N ASN A 24 17.83 -13.40 9.47
CA ASN A 24 18.42 -13.52 8.12
C ASN A 24 17.51 -14.24 7.11
N SER A 25 16.52 -14.98 7.60
CA SER A 25 15.51 -15.67 6.78
C SER A 25 14.28 -15.95 7.62
N LEU A 26 13.11 -15.97 6.97
CA LEU A 26 11.87 -16.35 7.63
C LEU A 26 11.93 -17.80 8.12
N GLY A 27 11.57 -18.01 9.38
CA GLY A 27 11.59 -19.30 10.00
C GLY A 27 10.76 -19.32 11.30
N PRO A 28 10.77 -20.43 12.05
CA PRO A 28 9.91 -20.60 13.23
C PRO A 28 10.20 -19.63 14.38
N HIS A 29 11.30 -18.92 14.33
CA HIS A 29 11.70 -17.91 15.33
C HIS A 29 11.65 -16.47 14.77
N SER A 30 11.11 -16.28 13.59
CA SER A 30 10.96 -14.96 12.94
C SER A 30 9.58 -14.38 13.19
N VAL A 31 9.50 -13.05 13.18
CA VAL A 31 8.23 -12.33 13.05
C VAL A 31 8.17 -11.75 11.65
N ALA A 32 7.21 -12.22 10.84
CA ALA A 32 7.01 -11.72 9.50
C ALA A 32 6.64 -10.23 9.50
N CYS A 33 7.36 -9.43 8.73
CA CYS A 33 7.11 -8.01 8.61
C CYS A 33 6.20 -7.72 7.41
N MET A 34 5.23 -6.82 7.62
CA MET A 34 4.45 -6.20 6.56
C MET A 34 4.88 -4.75 6.42
N THR A 35 5.60 -4.43 5.36
CA THR A 35 6.05 -3.06 5.09
C THR A 35 4.91 -2.25 4.49
N LYS A 36 4.66 -1.06 5.07
CA LYS A 36 3.53 -0.23 4.67
C LYS A 36 3.84 1.27 4.76
N HIS A 37 3.10 2.10 4.08
CA HIS A 37 2.11 1.82 3.04
C HIS A 37 2.72 2.12 1.67
N PHE A 38 2.86 1.11 0.86
CA PHE A 38 3.56 1.21 -0.44
C PHE A 38 2.76 2.05 -1.46
N PRO A 39 3.37 2.87 -2.26
CA PRO A 39 4.79 3.26 -2.33
C PRO A 39 5.12 4.54 -1.54
N GLY A 40 4.45 4.80 -0.44
CA GLY A 40 4.67 5.91 0.47
C GLY A 40 3.46 6.80 0.66
N GLY A 41 3.12 7.08 1.93
CA GLY A 41 2.01 7.96 2.33
C GLY A 41 2.45 9.40 2.62
N GLY A 42 3.71 9.76 2.37
CA GLY A 42 4.24 11.09 2.70
C GLY A 42 3.71 12.23 1.82
N PRO A 43 3.64 12.08 0.48
CA PRO A 43 3.32 13.19 -0.41
C PRO A 43 1.81 13.40 -0.57
N GLN A 44 1.10 13.58 0.53
CA GLN A 44 -0.34 13.81 0.55
C GLN A 44 -0.70 15.19 0.00
N ALA A 45 -1.66 15.25 -0.95
CA ALA A 45 -2.15 16.52 -1.47
C ALA A 45 -2.69 17.37 -0.32
N GLU A 46 -2.25 18.63 -0.25
CA GLU A 46 -2.64 19.58 0.81
C GLU A 46 -2.32 19.11 2.23
N GLY A 47 -1.49 18.07 2.40
CA GLY A 47 -1.20 17.45 3.69
C GLY A 47 -2.36 16.66 4.30
N LEU A 48 -3.39 16.34 3.51
CA LEU A 48 -4.61 15.69 3.97
C LEU A 48 -4.55 14.18 3.77
N ASP A 49 -5.00 13.45 4.79
CA ASP A 49 -4.88 12.00 4.87
C ASP A 49 -5.97 11.27 4.07
N PRO A 50 -5.63 10.42 3.09
CA PRO A 50 -6.58 9.64 2.31
C PRO A 50 -7.27 8.49 3.06
N HIS A 51 -7.07 8.35 4.37
CA HIS A 51 -7.99 7.58 5.22
C HIS A 51 -9.41 8.19 5.23
N PHE A 52 -9.53 9.46 4.89
CA PHE A 52 -10.78 10.23 4.83
C PHE A 52 -11.10 10.65 3.40
N ASP A 53 -12.36 10.95 3.14
CA ASP A 53 -12.89 11.21 1.81
C ASP A 53 -12.68 12.64 1.28
N PHE A 54 -12.18 13.56 2.10
CA PHE A 54 -12.02 14.97 1.74
C PHE A 54 -10.80 15.25 0.84
N GLN A 55 -9.75 14.39 0.86
CA GLN A 55 -8.61 14.46 -0.07
C GLN A 55 -7.97 13.08 -0.22
N LYS A 56 -7.82 12.63 -1.46
CA LYS A 56 -7.41 11.25 -1.78
C LYS A 56 -6.08 11.17 -2.52
N GLY A 57 -5.56 12.31 -2.98
CA GLY A 57 -4.39 12.39 -3.87
C GLY A 57 -3.06 12.24 -3.16
N GLN A 58 -2.15 11.51 -3.79
CA GLN A 58 -0.71 11.58 -3.54
C GLN A 58 -0.10 12.36 -4.70
N VAL A 59 0.63 13.44 -4.39
CA VAL A 59 1.20 14.34 -5.38
C VAL A 59 2.72 14.39 -5.25
N TYR A 60 3.40 14.50 -6.39
CA TYR A 60 4.86 14.38 -6.43
C TYR A 60 5.47 15.62 -7.11
N PRO A 61 5.52 16.77 -6.43
CA PRO A 61 6.10 17.99 -6.97
C PRO A 61 7.54 17.74 -7.45
N GLY A 62 7.90 18.33 -8.58
CA GLY A 62 9.23 18.12 -9.17
C GLY A 62 9.45 16.71 -9.74
N ASN A 63 8.39 15.92 -9.93
CA ASN A 63 8.48 14.56 -10.46
C ASN A 63 9.35 13.61 -9.60
N HIS A 64 9.28 13.75 -8.29
CA HIS A 64 10.09 13.00 -7.32
C HIS A 64 9.45 11.71 -6.82
N PHE A 65 8.63 11.04 -7.62
CA PHE A 65 8.02 9.74 -7.26
C PHE A 65 9.08 8.71 -6.82
N ASP A 66 10.18 8.61 -7.56
CA ASP A 66 11.25 7.64 -7.26
C ASP A 66 11.92 7.87 -5.91
N TYR A 67 11.96 9.09 -5.40
CA TYR A 67 12.50 9.37 -4.07
C TYR A 67 11.73 8.64 -2.96
N HIS A 68 10.41 8.49 -3.13
CA HIS A 68 9.55 7.79 -2.17
C HIS A 68 9.71 6.26 -2.23
N LEU A 69 10.28 5.73 -3.31
CA LEU A 69 10.54 4.30 -3.45
C LEU A 69 11.78 3.83 -2.67
N ILE A 70 12.75 4.70 -2.41
CA ILE A 70 14.03 4.36 -1.77
C ILE A 70 13.88 3.54 -0.47
N PRO A 71 13.01 3.91 0.49
CA PRO A 71 12.82 3.08 1.69
C PRO A 71 12.20 1.71 1.41
N PHE A 72 11.33 1.62 0.41
CA PHE A 72 10.71 0.35 0.03
C PHE A 72 11.68 -0.56 -0.71
N GLU A 73 12.56 -0.03 -1.54
CA GLU A 73 13.65 -0.78 -2.15
C GLU A 73 14.53 -1.43 -1.07
N ALA A 74 14.88 -0.67 -0.03
CA ALA A 74 15.62 -1.20 1.11
C ALA A 74 14.85 -2.27 1.91
N ALA A 75 13.52 -2.13 2.04
CA ALA A 75 12.68 -3.14 2.68
C ALA A 75 12.60 -4.43 1.86
N LEU A 76 12.52 -4.31 0.53
CA LEU A 76 12.55 -5.45 -0.40
C LEU A 76 13.90 -6.17 -0.35
N GLU A 77 15.02 -5.43 -0.38
CA GLU A 77 16.36 -5.99 -0.19
C GLU A 77 16.53 -6.71 1.15
N ALA A 78 15.86 -6.23 2.20
CA ALA A 78 15.84 -6.89 3.51
C ALA A 78 14.93 -8.12 3.56
N GLY A 79 14.22 -8.42 2.47
CA GLY A 79 13.35 -9.58 2.36
C GLY A 79 12.05 -9.47 3.15
N THR A 80 11.42 -8.28 3.21
CA THR A 80 10.12 -8.13 3.89
C THR A 80 9.12 -9.20 3.42
N ALA A 81 8.41 -9.83 4.36
CA ALA A 81 7.49 -10.94 4.05
C ALA A 81 6.24 -10.50 3.31
N ALA A 82 5.77 -9.29 3.60
CA ALA A 82 4.55 -8.76 3.02
C ALA A 82 4.66 -7.26 2.76
N ILE A 83 3.82 -6.77 1.84
CA ILE A 83 3.67 -5.35 1.54
C ILE A 83 2.18 -4.98 1.54
N MET A 84 1.88 -3.80 2.07
CA MET A 84 0.54 -3.23 2.05
C MET A 84 0.55 -1.96 1.20
N PRO A 85 -0.16 -1.95 0.05
CA PRO A 85 -0.37 -0.73 -0.73
C PRO A 85 -1.25 0.28 0.02
N TYR A 86 -1.00 1.58 -0.22
CA TYR A 86 -1.68 2.66 0.47
C TYR A 86 -3.05 3.00 -0.12
N TYR A 87 -3.87 3.73 0.65
CA TYR A 87 -5.17 4.22 0.18
C TYR A 87 -5.06 5.30 -0.90
N GLY A 88 -3.99 6.08 -0.88
CA GLY A 88 -3.85 7.24 -1.73
C GLY A 88 -3.89 6.93 -3.22
N VAL A 89 -4.36 7.91 -4.00
CA VAL A 89 -4.34 7.85 -5.45
C VAL A 89 -3.06 8.50 -5.96
N PRO A 90 -2.17 7.79 -6.66
CA PRO A 90 -0.91 8.35 -7.18
C PRO A 90 -1.20 9.24 -8.40
N VAL A 91 -1.58 10.48 -8.16
CA VAL A 91 -2.10 11.40 -9.19
C VAL A 91 -1.10 11.57 -10.33
N ASN A 92 -1.53 11.23 -11.54
CA ASN A 92 -0.75 11.34 -12.79
C ASN A 92 0.59 10.59 -12.80
N GLN A 93 0.74 9.54 -11.99
CA GLN A 93 1.93 8.69 -11.99
C GLN A 93 1.74 7.39 -12.76
N THR A 94 0.50 7.02 -13.05
CA THR A 94 0.12 5.77 -13.72
C THR A 94 -0.97 6.02 -14.75
N ASP A 95 -1.32 5.00 -15.53
CA ASP A 95 -2.34 5.10 -16.58
C ASP A 95 -3.74 5.40 -16.04
N GLU A 96 -4.00 5.06 -14.78
CA GLU A 96 -5.28 5.34 -14.12
C GLU A 96 -5.07 5.94 -12.72
N ASN A 97 -5.92 6.92 -12.38
CA ASN A 97 -5.92 7.56 -11.06
C ASN A 97 -6.85 6.81 -10.09
N VAL A 98 -6.39 5.68 -9.58
CA VAL A 98 -7.10 4.86 -8.59
C VAL A 98 -6.20 4.58 -7.38
N ALA A 99 -6.79 4.26 -6.23
CA ALA A 99 -6.05 3.89 -5.03
C ALA A 99 -5.09 2.73 -5.31
N MET A 100 -3.96 2.72 -4.63
CA MET A 100 -2.80 1.90 -4.99
C MET A 100 -3.08 0.40 -5.01
N SER A 101 -3.98 -0.12 -4.16
CA SER A 101 -4.39 -1.54 -4.20
C SER A 101 -5.20 -1.92 -5.44
N PHE A 102 -5.82 -0.95 -6.12
CA PHE A 102 -6.55 -1.17 -7.38
C PHE A 102 -5.71 -0.86 -8.61
N ASN A 103 -4.48 -0.41 -8.41
CA ASN A 103 -3.62 0.10 -9.47
C ASN A 103 -2.64 -0.97 -9.94
N LYS A 104 -2.89 -1.54 -11.13
CA LYS A 104 -2.07 -2.62 -11.69
C LYS A 104 -0.63 -2.18 -11.96
N THR A 105 -0.40 -0.93 -12.34
CA THR A 105 0.97 -0.40 -12.55
C THR A 105 1.75 -0.37 -11.24
N ILE A 106 1.09 -0.03 -10.12
CA ILE A 106 1.71 -0.03 -8.79
C ILE A 106 1.93 -1.46 -8.29
N VAL A 107 0.89 -2.29 -8.29
CA VAL A 107 0.95 -3.63 -7.68
C VAL A 107 1.73 -4.59 -8.56
N THR A 108 1.27 -4.84 -9.78
CA THR A 108 1.96 -5.77 -10.70
C THR A 108 3.22 -5.13 -11.27
N GLY A 109 3.12 -3.91 -11.81
CA GLY A 109 4.22 -3.28 -12.53
C GLY A 109 5.43 -3.00 -11.64
N LEU A 110 5.23 -2.34 -10.50
CA LEU A 110 6.35 -2.05 -9.60
C LEU A 110 6.72 -3.26 -8.73
N LEU A 111 5.80 -3.80 -7.93
CA LEU A 111 6.17 -4.84 -6.96
C LEU A 111 6.57 -6.14 -7.63
N ARG A 112 5.73 -6.69 -8.54
CA ARG A 112 6.01 -8.00 -9.15
C ARG A 112 7.06 -7.93 -10.25
N GLN A 113 6.91 -6.99 -11.20
CA GLN A 113 7.75 -6.98 -12.40
C GLN A 113 9.06 -6.23 -12.22
N LYS A 114 9.02 -4.99 -11.70
CA LYS A 114 10.24 -4.18 -11.51
C LYS A 114 11.10 -4.72 -10.37
N TYR A 115 10.49 -5.01 -9.22
CA TYR A 115 11.23 -5.41 -8.00
C TYR A 115 11.29 -6.92 -7.77
N GLY A 116 10.54 -7.73 -8.51
CA GLY A 116 10.54 -9.19 -8.34
C GLY A 116 10.01 -9.66 -6.99
N PHE A 117 9.16 -8.84 -6.33
CA PHE A 117 8.61 -9.19 -5.03
C PHE A 117 7.66 -10.40 -5.15
N ASP A 118 7.95 -11.48 -4.42
CA ASP A 118 7.18 -12.74 -4.40
C ASP A 118 6.43 -12.99 -3.08
N GLY A 119 6.56 -12.08 -2.11
CA GLY A 119 5.83 -12.13 -0.85
C GLY A 119 4.35 -11.75 -0.98
N VAL A 120 3.65 -11.68 0.16
CA VAL A 120 2.22 -11.38 0.21
C VAL A 120 1.96 -9.89 -0.02
N ILE A 121 1.05 -9.57 -0.95
CA ILE A 121 0.50 -8.22 -1.13
C ILE A 121 -0.89 -8.20 -0.51
N CYS A 122 -1.03 -7.53 0.63
CA CYS A 122 -2.27 -7.42 1.38
C CYS A 122 -2.83 -6.00 1.25
N THR A 123 -4.10 -5.85 0.88
CA THR A 123 -4.72 -4.51 0.87
C THR A 123 -4.67 -3.86 2.25
N ASP A 124 -4.74 -2.55 2.28
CA ASP A 124 -5.11 -1.85 3.50
C ASP A 124 -6.59 -2.13 3.84
N TRP A 125 -7.08 -1.64 4.96
CA TRP A 125 -8.35 -2.07 5.57
C TRP A 125 -9.53 -1.27 5.05
N GLY A 126 -10.66 -1.97 4.76
CA GLY A 126 -11.89 -1.32 4.35
C GLY A 126 -11.82 -0.66 2.96
N LEU A 127 -11.28 -1.37 1.96
CA LEU A 127 -11.27 -0.94 0.57
C LEU A 127 -12.52 -1.37 -0.20
N ILE A 128 -13.12 -2.48 0.19
CA ILE A 128 -14.20 -3.11 -0.56
C ILE A 128 -15.56 -2.67 -0.01
N THR A 129 -15.77 -2.87 1.31
CA THR A 129 -17.06 -2.64 1.95
C THR A 129 -17.04 -1.43 2.88
N ASP A 130 -18.21 -0.80 3.05
CA ASP A 130 -18.42 0.19 4.10
C ASP A 130 -18.36 -0.51 5.47
N ALA A 131 -17.80 0.14 6.46
CA ALA A 131 -17.70 -0.40 7.82
C ALA A 131 -18.45 0.49 8.82
N ILE A 132 -19.00 -0.11 9.87
CA ILE A 132 -19.55 0.62 11.02
C ILE A 132 -18.51 0.64 12.12
N MET A 133 -17.98 1.81 12.44
CA MET A 133 -17.02 1.99 13.51
C MET A 133 -17.49 3.12 14.44
N MET A 134 -17.50 2.85 15.75
CA MET A 134 -17.92 3.85 16.77
C MET A 134 -19.29 4.48 16.50
N GLY A 135 -20.23 3.72 15.90
CA GLY A 135 -21.58 4.18 15.56
C GLY A 135 -21.68 5.07 14.30
N ALA A 136 -20.59 5.25 13.56
CA ALA A 136 -20.58 5.98 12.29
C ALA A 136 -20.30 5.03 11.11
N ILE A 137 -20.86 5.35 9.93
CA ILE A 137 -20.55 4.64 8.69
C ILE A 137 -19.24 5.21 8.16
N TRP A 138 -18.26 4.34 8.03
CA TRP A 138 -17.00 4.61 7.36
C TRP A 138 -17.06 4.06 5.95
N LYS A 139 -17.04 4.96 4.97
CA LYS A 139 -17.08 4.58 3.56
C LYS A 139 -15.84 3.77 3.18
N ALA A 140 -16.04 2.79 2.31
CA ALA A 140 -14.94 2.06 1.69
C ALA A 140 -13.95 3.03 1.04
N ARG A 141 -12.63 2.80 1.27
CA ARG A 141 -11.58 3.64 0.68
C ARG A 141 -11.29 3.21 -0.76
N ALA A 142 -12.35 3.02 -1.53
CA ALA A 142 -12.31 2.60 -2.93
C ALA A 142 -12.03 3.80 -3.87
N TRP A 143 -11.01 4.59 -3.53
CA TRP A 143 -10.74 5.86 -4.20
C TRP A 143 -10.42 5.69 -5.69
N GLY A 144 -11.19 6.42 -6.51
CA GLY A 144 -11.12 6.32 -7.97
C GLY A 144 -11.95 5.19 -8.57
N VAL A 145 -12.49 4.28 -7.74
CA VAL A 145 -13.37 3.18 -8.15
C VAL A 145 -14.64 3.12 -7.31
N GLU A 146 -15.06 4.25 -6.73
CA GLU A 146 -16.27 4.36 -5.90
C GLU A 146 -17.55 3.96 -6.66
N HIS A 147 -17.54 4.10 -7.97
CA HIS A 147 -18.64 3.74 -8.86
C HIS A 147 -18.81 2.23 -9.09
N LEU A 148 -17.79 1.43 -8.76
CA LEU A 148 -17.84 -0.03 -8.86
C LEU A 148 -18.59 -0.63 -7.68
N SER A 149 -19.33 -1.71 -7.95
CA SER A 149 -19.90 -2.58 -6.91
C SER A 149 -18.80 -3.29 -6.11
N GLU A 150 -19.13 -3.79 -4.94
CA GLU A 150 -18.19 -4.50 -4.08
C GLU A 150 -17.51 -5.71 -4.78
N PRO A 151 -18.25 -6.60 -5.49
CA PRO A 151 -17.60 -7.66 -6.27
C PRO A 151 -16.66 -7.15 -7.37
N GLU A 152 -17.02 -6.05 -8.04
CA GLU A 152 -16.16 -5.45 -9.07
C GLU A 152 -14.89 -4.84 -8.45
N ARG A 153 -14.95 -4.28 -7.24
CA ARG A 153 -13.78 -3.80 -6.50
C ARG A 153 -12.86 -4.98 -6.13
N VAL A 154 -13.44 -6.11 -5.67
CA VAL A 154 -12.67 -7.35 -5.41
C VAL A 154 -11.96 -7.79 -6.67
N LEU A 155 -12.68 -7.92 -7.78
CA LEU A 155 -12.10 -8.32 -9.06
C LEU A 155 -10.96 -7.38 -9.49
N LYS A 156 -11.17 -6.06 -9.41
CA LYS A 156 -10.16 -5.08 -9.81
C LYS A 156 -8.88 -5.17 -8.94
N ALA A 157 -9.01 -5.39 -7.64
CA ALA A 157 -7.85 -5.58 -6.76
C ALA A 157 -7.09 -6.88 -7.08
N LEU A 158 -7.80 -7.98 -7.34
CA LEU A 158 -7.20 -9.24 -7.79
C LEU A 158 -6.48 -9.09 -9.14
N GLU A 159 -7.09 -8.41 -10.10
CA GLU A 159 -6.48 -8.11 -11.41
C GLU A 159 -5.27 -7.16 -11.31
N ALA A 160 -5.24 -6.31 -10.28
CA ALA A 160 -4.07 -5.50 -9.97
C ALA A 160 -2.93 -6.35 -9.39
N GLY A 161 -3.20 -7.54 -8.83
CA GLY A 161 -2.19 -8.48 -8.33
C GLY A 161 -2.11 -8.57 -6.80
N VAL A 162 -3.18 -8.21 -6.10
CA VAL A 162 -3.32 -8.38 -4.64
C VAL A 162 -3.56 -9.84 -4.31
N ASP A 163 -2.97 -10.35 -3.21
CA ASP A 163 -3.12 -11.73 -2.75
C ASP A 163 -4.10 -11.88 -1.58
N GLN A 164 -4.25 -10.82 -0.78
CA GLN A 164 -5.02 -10.86 0.46
C GLN A 164 -5.77 -9.55 0.69
N PHE A 165 -7.00 -9.65 1.16
CA PHE A 165 -7.79 -8.50 1.58
C PHE A 165 -7.64 -8.25 3.09
N GLY A 166 -7.20 -7.04 3.46
CA GLY A 166 -7.07 -6.63 4.85
C GLY A 166 -8.38 -6.10 5.40
N GLY A 167 -8.79 -6.60 6.58
CA GLY A 167 -9.92 -6.07 7.34
C GLY A 167 -11.29 -6.16 6.68
N GLU A 168 -11.45 -6.99 5.66
CA GLU A 168 -12.73 -7.23 5.02
C GLU A 168 -13.44 -8.44 5.63
N SER A 169 -14.77 -8.41 5.66
CA SER A 169 -15.62 -9.51 6.11
C SER A 169 -16.78 -9.70 5.14
N CYS A 170 -16.45 -10.07 3.91
CA CYS A 170 -17.39 -10.27 2.81
C CYS A 170 -17.08 -11.59 2.06
N PRO A 171 -17.24 -12.76 2.75
CA PRO A 171 -16.87 -14.06 2.18
C PRO A 171 -17.76 -14.51 1.01
N GLU A 172 -18.81 -13.77 0.73
CA GLU A 172 -19.75 -13.99 -0.37
C GLU A 172 -19.21 -13.51 -1.75
N TYR A 173 -18.10 -12.78 -1.78
CA TYR A 173 -17.49 -12.22 -3.01
C TYR A 173 -16.26 -12.97 -3.48
#